data_f5f5cacc6c68d1545153abff1f63fa41
#
_entry.id   f5f5cacc6c68d1545153abff1f63fa41
#
_cell.length_a   1.000
_cell.length_b   1.000
_cell.length_c   1.000
_cell.angle_alpha   90.00
_cell.angle_beta   90.00
_cell.angle_gamma   90.00
#
_symmetry.space_group_name_H-M   'P 1'
#
loop_
_entity.id
_entity.type
_entity.pdbx_description
1 polymer ?
#
loop_
_entity_poly.entity_id
_entity_poly.type
_entity_poly.pdbx_seq_one_letter_code
_entity_poly.pdbx_strand_id
1 'polypeptide(L)'
;MEHYLSAMNDDQSKANLAIWNRVQRTDPAYVTHNDYGAGLHSIRAQYILMRATEVLGMEGIGWGVEIKEERVDRGVPLLEPIQDQTGKIIGQKPVRDADGSLFCLSVHTIRIDLWYIWNGVKGFIPSYGHTDYISKNNKGALVMEKEASKKSLTDATVKALSHLGFAADVYMDMHNDSAYTAELNTEYSIKKASEKAEDATRLREELDERLSGVAKTLAAAVTPNEVNKVYGLIAREVEVHRKAAESKGDKEYSTYLGSRLRRLNEIKTERLTALTAAQEQTA
;
A
#
# COMPACT_ATOMS: atom_id res chain seq x y z
N MET A 1 14.59 -9.63 -41.36
CA MET A 1 14.37 -9.31 -39.93
C MET A 1 13.69 -7.95 -39.74
N GLU A 2 13.99 -6.96 -40.59
CA GLU A 2 13.33 -5.61 -40.52
C GLU A 2 11.84 -5.61 -40.93
N HIS A 3 11.37 -6.53 -41.75
CA HIS A 3 9.96 -6.64 -42.15
C HIS A 3 9.03 -7.23 -41.05
N TYR A 4 9.56 -7.90 -40.02
CA TYR A 4 8.77 -8.42 -38.90
C TYR A 4 8.53 -7.38 -37.81
N LEU A 5 9.38 -6.36 -37.69
CA LEU A 5 9.27 -5.30 -36.69
C LEU A 5 8.32 -4.15 -37.13
N SER A 6 8.08 -3.99 -38.45
CA SER A 6 7.21 -2.93 -38.94
C SER A 6 5.70 -3.25 -38.93
N ALA A 7 5.32 -4.46 -38.56
CA ALA A 7 3.93 -4.95 -38.60
C ALA A 7 3.33 -5.29 -37.22
N MET A 8 3.97 -4.95 -36.12
CA MET A 8 3.24 -4.90 -34.85
C MET A 8 2.31 -3.68 -34.91
N ASN A 9 1.02 -3.95 -35.17
CA ASN A 9 -0.03 -2.97 -35.16
C ASN A 9 0.09 -2.17 -33.84
N ASP A 10 0.05 -0.85 -33.90
CA ASP A 10 0.19 0.06 -32.74
C ASP A 10 -0.77 -0.35 -31.60
N ASP A 11 -1.95 -0.87 -31.95
CA ASP A 11 -2.94 -1.39 -31.01
C ASP A 11 -2.48 -2.67 -30.27
N GLN A 12 -1.76 -3.57 -30.95
CA GLN A 12 -1.21 -4.78 -30.31
C GLN A 12 -0.08 -4.42 -29.34
N SER A 13 0.77 -3.48 -29.69
CA SER A 13 1.83 -2.96 -28.81
C SER A 13 1.24 -2.32 -27.54
N LYS A 14 0.20 -1.49 -27.70
CA LYS A 14 -0.54 -0.88 -26.57
C LYS A 14 -1.18 -1.94 -25.68
N ALA A 15 -1.76 -2.99 -26.27
CA ALA A 15 -2.37 -4.10 -25.52
C ALA A 15 -1.31 -4.88 -24.72
N ASN A 16 -0.15 -5.15 -25.32
CA ASN A 16 0.96 -5.86 -24.66
C ASN A 16 1.54 -5.06 -23.49
N LEU A 17 1.56 -3.73 -23.59
CA LEU A 17 2.06 -2.83 -22.54
C LEU A 17 0.95 -2.34 -21.59
N ALA A 18 -0.24 -2.94 -21.62
CA ALA A 18 -1.39 -2.44 -20.86
C ALA A 18 -1.17 -2.39 -19.34
N ILE A 19 -0.50 -3.39 -18.74
CA ILE A 19 -0.12 -3.37 -17.34
C ILE A 19 1.01 -2.36 -17.13
N TRP A 20 2.07 -2.47 -17.92
CA TRP A 20 3.26 -1.62 -17.84
C TRP A 20 2.90 -0.12 -17.81
N ASN A 21 2.08 0.32 -18.75
CA ASN A 21 1.67 1.73 -18.85
C ASN A 21 0.88 2.25 -17.65
N ARG A 22 0.26 1.36 -16.86
CA ARG A 22 -0.47 1.73 -15.64
C ARG A 22 0.42 1.85 -14.41
N VAL A 23 1.59 1.19 -14.41
CA VAL A 23 2.37 0.99 -13.19
C VAL A 23 3.80 1.53 -13.26
N GLN A 24 4.28 1.90 -14.45
CA GLN A 24 5.66 2.34 -14.66
C GLN A 24 6.03 3.66 -13.99
N ARG A 25 5.04 4.54 -13.76
CA ARG A 25 5.25 5.84 -13.10
C ARG A 25 5.05 5.71 -11.60
N THR A 26 6.03 6.17 -10.84
CA THR A 26 6.09 6.00 -9.39
C THR A 26 5.85 7.34 -8.68
N ASP A 27 5.01 7.34 -7.63
CA ASP A 27 4.84 8.52 -6.76
C ASP A 27 6.17 8.84 -6.07
N PRO A 28 6.78 10.02 -6.32
CA PRO A 28 8.06 10.40 -5.76
C PRO A 28 8.10 10.36 -4.22
N ALA A 29 6.97 10.47 -3.55
CA ALA A 29 6.87 10.39 -2.09
C ALA A 29 7.31 9.02 -1.52
N TYR A 30 7.36 7.97 -2.35
CA TYR A 30 7.76 6.61 -1.95
C TYR A 30 9.14 6.20 -2.49
N VAL A 31 9.80 7.10 -3.22
CA VAL A 31 11.16 6.93 -3.73
C VAL A 31 12.14 7.57 -2.75
N THR A 32 13.21 6.85 -2.40
CA THR A 32 14.26 7.34 -1.52
C THR A 32 15.55 7.44 -2.31
N HIS A 33 16.19 8.60 -2.28
CA HIS A 33 17.53 8.78 -2.81
C HIS A 33 18.54 8.25 -1.81
N ASN A 34 19.44 7.40 -2.25
CA ASN A 34 20.54 6.89 -1.45
C ASN A 34 21.82 7.65 -1.78
N ASP A 35 22.31 8.45 -0.85
CA ASP A 35 23.56 9.22 -1.00
C ASP A 35 24.84 8.32 -1.00
N TYR A 36 24.68 7.02 -0.73
CA TYR A 36 25.76 6.04 -0.73
C TYR A 36 25.91 5.41 -2.12
N GLY A 37 27.02 5.74 -2.79
CA GLY A 37 27.37 5.17 -4.11
C GLY A 37 26.93 6.05 -5.29
N ALA A 38 26.53 5.44 -6.41
CA ALA A 38 26.25 6.11 -7.69
C ALA A 38 24.91 6.89 -7.74
N GLY A 39 24.37 7.37 -6.60
CA GLY A 39 23.12 8.13 -6.58
C GLY A 39 21.91 7.25 -6.92
N LEU A 40 21.90 5.99 -6.49
CA LEU A 40 20.81 5.06 -6.78
C LEU A 40 19.56 5.41 -6.00
N HIS A 41 18.43 5.36 -6.69
CA HIS A 41 17.11 5.46 -6.06
C HIS A 41 16.64 4.09 -5.58
N SER A 42 15.97 4.07 -4.43
CA SER A 42 15.30 2.89 -3.91
C SER A 42 13.81 3.18 -3.70
N ILE A 43 13.00 2.12 -3.78
CA ILE A 43 11.55 2.21 -3.60
C ILE A 43 11.11 1.32 -2.45
N ARG A 44 10.12 1.76 -1.70
CA ARG A 44 9.54 0.96 -0.62
C ARG A 44 8.75 -0.21 -1.19
N ALA A 45 9.12 -1.44 -0.81
CA ALA A 45 8.42 -2.65 -1.25
C ALA A 45 6.91 -2.58 -1.01
N GLN A 46 6.47 -2.06 0.13
CA GLN A 46 5.04 -1.93 0.46
C GLN A 46 4.26 -1.07 -0.53
N TYR A 47 4.89 -0.05 -1.13
CA TYR A 47 4.27 0.73 -2.19
C TYR A 47 4.04 -0.11 -3.45
N ILE A 48 5.01 -0.93 -3.84
CA ILE A 48 4.87 -1.83 -5.01
C ILE A 48 3.73 -2.83 -4.79
N LEU A 49 3.62 -3.43 -3.58
CA LEU A 49 2.55 -4.35 -3.24
C LEU A 49 1.17 -3.67 -3.26
N MET A 50 1.08 -2.44 -2.75
CA MET A 50 -0.13 -1.62 -2.83
C MET A 50 -0.54 -1.37 -4.28
N ARG A 51 0.41 -0.97 -5.15
CA ARG A 51 0.16 -0.76 -6.58
C ARG A 51 -0.23 -2.05 -7.30
N ALA A 52 0.36 -3.19 -6.93
CA ALA A 52 -0.04 -4.49 -7.45
C ALA A 52 -1.50 -4.82 -7.09
N THR A 53 -1.88 -4.58 -5.84
CA THR A 53 -3.27 -4.77 -5.38
C THR A 53 -4.25 -3.85 -6.10
N GLU A 54 -3.88 -2.59 -6.35
CA GLU A 54 -4.71 -1.62 -7.08
C GLU A 54 -4.97 -2.05 -8.52
N VAL A 55 -3.98 -2.62 -9.21
CA VAL A 55 -4.04 -2.90 -10.65
C VAL A 55 -4.46 -4.34 -10.96
N LEU A 56 -4.00 -5.31 -10.15
CA LEU A 56 -4.21 -6.74 -10.37
C LEU A 56 -5.33 -7.32 -9.49
N GLY A 57 -5.83 -6.55 -8.50
CA GLY A 57 -6.80 -7.00 -7.52
C GLY A 57 -6.16 -7.44 -6.20
N MET A 58 -6.96 -7.94 -5.26
CA MET A 58 -6.47 -8.35 -3.93
C MET A 58 -5.48 -9.50 -4.04
N GLU A 59 -4.42 -9.45 -3.23
CA GLU A 59 -3.48 -10.56 -3.08
C GLU A 59 -4.22 -11.83 -2.63
N GLY A 60 -3.87 -12.96 -3.22
CA GLY A 60 -4.56 -14.24 -3.02
C GLY A 60 -5.79 -14.45 -3.92
N ILE A 61 -6.31 -13.41 -4.61
CA ILE A 61 -7.46 -13.47 -5.52
C ILE A 61 -7.07 -13.06 -6.93
N GLY A 62 -6.54 -11.85 -7.10
CA GLY A 62 -6.13 -11.31 -8.40
C GLY A 62 -4.67 -11.58 -8.73
N TRP A 63 -3.83 -11.73 -7.74
CA TRP A 63 -2.42 -12.08 -7.83
C TRP A 63 -1.94 -12.72 -6.53
N GLY A 64 -0.74 -13.31 -6.56
CA GLY A 64 -0.11 -13.87 -5.36
C GLY A 64 1.18 -14.58 -5.71
N VAL A 65 1.82 -15.17 -4.71
CA VAL A 65 3.09 -15.88 -4.87
C VAL A 65 2.99 -17.32 -4.39
N GLU A 66 3.65 -18.22 -5.11
CA GLU A 66 3.86 -19.61 -4.71
C GLU A 66 5.35 -19.83 -4.48
N ILE A 67 5.73 -20.25 -3.28
CA ILE A 67 7.11 -20.62 -2.99
C ILE A 67 7.39 -21.98 -3.64
N LYS A 68 8.39 -22.02 -4.53
CA LYS A 68 8.80 -23.25 -5.24
C LYS A 68 10.02 -23.89 -4.62
N GLU A 69 10.90 -23.08 -4.03
CA GLU A 69 12.12 -23.55 -3.40
C GLU A 69 12.56 -22.55 -2.34
N GLU A 70 13.01 -23.07 -1.21
CA GLU A 70 13.60 -22.29 -0.13
C GLU A 70 14.81 -23.06 0.39
N ARG A 71 15.97 -22.42 0.46
CA ARG A 71 17.21 -23.04 0.90
C ARG A 71 18.20 -22.01 1.47
N VAL A 72 19.17 -22.53 2.17
CA VAL A 72 20.36 -21.76 2.59
C VAL A 72 21.56 -22.25 1.78
N ASP A 73 22.07 -21.37 0.93
CA ASP A 73 23.24 -21.65 0.11
C ASP A 73 24.52 -21.35 0.87
N ARG A 74 25.50 -22.24 0.71
CA ARG A 74 26.82 -22.05 1.27
C ARG A 74 27.58 -21.03 0.42
N GLY A 75 28.01 -19.94 1.07
CA GLY A 75 28.80 -18.87 0.46
C GLY A 75 30.31 -19.09 0.60
N VAL A 76 31.04 -18.00 0.65
CA VAL A 76 32.52 -18.02 0.76
C VAL A 76 32.98 -18.46 2.15
N PRO A 77 34.13 -19.17 2.24
CA PRO A 77 34.74 -19.50 3.53
C PRO A 77 35.05 -18.25 4.34
N LEU A 78 34.77 -18.34 5.64
CA LEU A 78 35.20 -17.31 6.58
C LEU A 78 36.73 -17.39 6.77
N LEU A 79 37.41 -16.25 6.57
CA LEU A 79 38.84 -16.14 6.79
C LEU A 79 39.12 -15.27 8.02
N GLU A 80 40.09 -15.68 8.80
CA GLU A 80 40.66 -14.89 9.91
C GLU A 80 42.12 -14.55 9.66
N PRO A 81 42.60 -13.35 10.12
CA PRO A 81 43.96 -12.94 9.91
C PRO A 81 44.94 -13.79 10.75
N ILE A 82 46.08 -14.13 10.14
CA ILE A 82 47.23 -14.66 10.85
C ILE A 82 48.13 -13.48 11.20
N GLN A 83 48.42 -13.29 12.49
CA GLN A 83 49.29 -12.22 12.95
C GLN A 83 50.67 -12.81 13.41
N ASP A 84 51.73 -12.07 13.16
CA ASP A 84 53.03 -12.37 13.72
C ASP A 84 53.13 -11.89 15.19
N GLN A 85 54.31 -12.11 15.82
CA GLN A 85 54.55 -11.73 17.22
C GLN A 85 54.43 -10.21 17.47
N THR A 86 54.43 -9.40 16.41
CA THR A 86 54.33 -7.93 16.48
C THR A 86 52.89 -7.44 16.24
N GLY A 87 51.92 -8.35 15.96
CA GLY A 87 50.53 -8.04 15.62
C GLY A 87 50.32 -7.68 14.14
N LYS A 88 51.36 -7.79 13.30
CA LYS A 88 51.25 -7.54 11.86
C LYS A 88 50.58 -8.71 11.16
N ILE A 89 49.59 -8.43 10.30
CA ILE A 89 48.91 -9.44 9.48
C ILE A 89 49.90 -9.97 8.42
N ILE A 90 50.22 -11.28 8.48
CA ILE A 90 51.09 -11.98 7.57
C ILE A 90 50.42 -12.95 6.63
N GLY A 91 49.11 -13.14 6.80
CA GLY A 91 48.28 -14.01 5.95
C GLY A 91 46.88 -14.16 6.47
N GLN A 92 46.13 -15.08 5.86
CA GLN A 92 44.78 -15.44 6.29
C GLN A 92 44.63 -16.97 6.33
N LYS A 93 43.88 -17.49 7.29
CA LYS A 93 43.54 -18.92 7.38
C LYS A 93 42.03 -19.10 7.43
N PRO A 94 41.49 -20.17 6.86
CA PRO A 94 40.06 -20.47 6.95
C PRO A 94 39.67 -20.88 8.38
N VAL A 95 38.55 -20.34 8.85
CA VAL A 95 37.92 -20.79 10.09
C VAL A 95 37.25 -22.15 9.84
N ARG A 96 37.41 -23.04 10.82
CA ARG A 96 36.78 -24.38 10.76
C ARG A 96 35.78 -24.55 11.88
N ASP A 97 34.75 -25.33 11.60
CA ASP A 97 33.79 -25.75 12.56
C ASP A 97 34.31 -26.90 13.45
N ALA A 98 33.55 -27.29 14.47
CA ALA A 98 33.98 -28.33 15.42
C ALA A 98 34.21 -29.70 14.77
N ASP A 99 33.57 -29.99 13.64
CA ASP A 99 33.77 -31.20 12.83
C ASP A 99 34.95 -31.10 11.84
N GLY A 100 35.68 -29.98 11.84
CA GLY A 100 36.80 -29.70 10.93
C GLY A 100 36.37 -29.18 9.54
N SER A 101 35.09 -29.07 9.25
CA SER A 101 34.60 -28.48 8.02
C SER A 101 34.86 -26.97 7.97
N LEU A 102 34.91 -26.40 6.75
CA LEU A 102 35.08 -24.95 6.59
C LEU A 102 33.83 -24.22 7.05
N PHE A 103 33.96 -23.28 7.96
CA PHE A 103 32.89 -22.35 8.29
C PHE A 103 32.74 -21.35 7.13
N CYS A 104 31.53 -21.27 6.57
CA CYS A 104 31.22 -20.40 5.44
C CYS A 104 30.14 -19.38 5.81
N LEU A 105 30.25 -18.19 5.24
CA LEU A 105 29.12 -17.28 5.15
C LEU A 105 27.99 -17.98 4.39
N SER A 106 26.78 -17.55 4.56
CA SER A 106 25.63 -18.20 3.91
C SER A 106 24.59 -17.21 3.45
N VAL A 107 23.87 -17.58 2.40
CA VAL A 107 22.82 -16.77 1.78
C VAL A 107 21.52 -17.55 1.80
N HIS A 108 20.46 -16.93 2.28
CA HIS A 108 19.12 -17.46 2.13
C HIS A 108 18.62 -17.17 0.73
N THR A 109 18.20 -18.20 0.04
CA THR A 109 17.68 -18.14 -1.33
C THR A 109 16.25 -18.68 -1.36
N ILE A 110 15.36 -17.93 -1.98
CA ILE A 110 13.99 -18.35 -2.25
C ILE A 110 13.69 -18.22 -3.75
N ARG A 111 13.01 -19.21 -4.31
CA ARG A 111 12.42 -19.15 -5.64
C ARG A 111 10.91 -19.14 -5.52
N ILE A 112 10.28 -18.21 -6.21
CA ILE A 112 8.83 -18.07 -6.27
C ILE A 112 8.34 -18.12 -7.72
N ASP A 113 7.07 -18.48 -7.88
CA ASP A 113 6.28 -18.12 -9.05
C ASP A 113 5.23 -17.11 -8.61
N LEU A 114 5.34 -15.86 -9.07
CA LEU A 114 4.29 -14.86 -8.94
C LEU A 114 3.23 -15.14 -9.99
N TRP A 115 1.99 -15.38 -9.58
CA TRP A 115 0.86 -15.52 -10.48
C TRP A 115 -0.03 -14.27 -10.43
N TYR A 116 -0.67 -13.95 -11.55
CA TYR A 116 -1.61 -12.84 -11.67
C TYR A 116 -2.70 -13.18 -12.68
N ILE A 117 -3.85 -12.52 -12.55
CA ILE A 117 -4.97 -12.63 -13.48
C ILE A 117 -5.11 -11.31 -14.24
N TRP A 118 -5.05 -11.39 -15.56
CA TRP A 118 -5.24 -10.24 -16.43
C TRP A 118 -6.21 -10.58 -17.56
N ASN A 119 -7.31 -9.82 -17.66
CA ASN A 119 -8.39 -10.09 -18.64
C ASN A 119 -8.88 -11.55 -18.61
N GLY A 120 -9.00 -12.13 -17.41
CA GLY A 120 -9.43 -13.53 -17.24
C GLY A 120 -8.37 -14.58 -17.53
N VAL A 121 -7.16 -14.20 -17.93
CA VAL A 121 -6.05 -15.12 -18.19
C VAL A 121 -5.07 -15.10 -17.02
N LYS A 122 -4.66 -16.30 -16.55
CA LYS A 122 -3.66 -16.44 -15.49
C LYS A 122 -2.25 -16.47 -16.11
N GLY A 123 -1.40 -15.54 -15.66
CA GLY A 123 0.02 -15.47 -16.01
C GLY A 123 0.91 -15.86 -14.82
N PHE A 124 2.18 -16.18 -15.10
CA PHE A 124 3.20 -16.54 -14.10
C PHE A 124 4.54 -15.87 -14.42
N ILE A 125 5.21 -15.40 -13.37
CA ILE A 125 6.57 -14.85 -13.47
C ILE A 125 7.44 -15.51 -12.41
N PRO A 126 8.41 -16.36 -12.80
CA PRO A 126 9.37 -16.91 -11.87
C PRO A 126 10.36 -15.83 -11.42
N SER A 127 10.74 -15.86 -10.14
CA SER A 127 11.72 -14.93 -9.58
C SER A 127 12.49 -15.56 -8.43
N TYR A 128 13.67 -14.99 -8.16
CA TYR A 128 14.53 -15.34 -7.04
C TYR A 128 14.70 -14.14 -6.13
N GLY A 129 14.79 -14.41 -4.83
CA GLY A 129 15.19 -13.44 -3.83
C GLY A 129 16.32 -14.00 -2.97
N HIS A 130 17.21 -13.12 -2.56
CA HIS A 130 18.41 -13.47 -1.80
C HIS A 130 18.60 -12.54 -0.62
N THR A 131 19.06 -13.10 0.50
CA THR A 131 19.43 -12.31 1.69
C THR A 131 20.61 -12.98 2.38
N ASP A 132 21.60 -12.20 2.73
CA ASP A 132 22.70 -12.68 3.55
C ASP A 132 22.14 -13.25 4.86
N TYR A 133 22.31 -14.56 5.09
CA TYR A 133 21.85 -15.22 6.30
C TYR A 133 22.89 -15.16 7.41
N ILE A 134 24.13 -15.57 7.09
CA ILE A 134 25.30 -15.38 7.96
C ILE A 134 26.30 -14.54 7.19
N SER A 135 26.60 -13.35 7.70
CA SER A 135 27.50 -12.39 7.06
C SER A 135 28.38 -11.67 8.07
N LYS A 136 29.29 -10.84 7.60
CA LYS A 136 30.07 -9.92 8.45
C LYS A 136 29.46 -8.52 8.38
N ASN A 137 29.29 -7.90 9.54
CA ASN A 137 28.92 -6.48 9.58
C ASN A 137 30.16 -5.58 9.27
N ASN A 138 29.94 -4.27 9.19
CA ASN A 138 30.99 -3.28 8.91
C ASN A 138 32.15 -3.27 9.94
N LYS A 139 31.95 -3.89 11.10
CA LYS A 139 32.97 -4.04 12.14
C LYS A 139 33.68 -5.40 12.06
N GLY A 140 33.37 -6.23 11.08
CA GLY A 140 33.91 -7.56 10.88
C GLY A 140 33.34 -8.65 11.79
N ALA A 141 32.37 -8.33 12.64
CA ALA A 141 31.70 -9.31 13.48
C ALA A 141 30.67 -10.12 12.68
N LEU A 142 30.56 -11.42 12.98
CA LEU A 142 29.54 -12.29 12.41
C LEU A 142 28.15 -11.89 12.91
N VAL A 143 27.23 -11.81 12.01
CA VAL A 143 25.81 -11.55 12.26
C VAL A 143 24.96 -12.56 11.54
N MET A 144 23.85 -12.94 12.17
CA MET A 144 22.81 -13.78 11.58
C MET A 144 21.56 -12.93 11.36
N GLU A 145 21.07 -12.89 10.13
CA GLU A 145 19.83 -12.21 9.79
C GLU A 145 18.63 -13.10 10.12
N LYS A 146 17.93 -12.76 11.21
CA LYS A 146 16.79 -13.55 11.71
C LYS A 146 15.55 -13.48 10.81
N GLU A 147 15.47 -12.45 9.97
CA GLU A 147 14.35 -12.21 9.05
C GLU A 147 14.71 -12.50 7.59
N ALA A 148 15.76 -13.31 7.35
CA ALA A 148 16.23 -13.60 6.01
C ALA A 148 15.12 -14.13 5.09
N SER A 149 14.29 -15.05 5.55
CA SER A 149 13.17 -15.60 4.76
C SER A 149 12.18 -14.52 4.32
N LYS A 150 11.81 -13.62 5.22
CA LYS A 150 10.87 -12.52 4.90
C LYS A 150 11.48 -11.55 3.89
N LYS A 151 12.76 -11.21 4.08
CA LYS A 151 13.48 -10.30 3.19
C LYS A 151 13.64 -10.88 1.80
N SER A 152 14.06 -12.15 1.70
CA SER A 152 14.19 -12.84 0.41
C SER A 152 12.85 -13.00 -0.31
N LEU A 153 11.75 -13.29 0.43
CA LEU A 153 10.42 -13.36 -0.17
C LEU A 153 9.97 -12.00 -0.71
N THR A 154 10.20 -10.93 0.04
CA THR A 154 9.89 -9.57 -0.40
C THR A 154 10.71 -9.19 -1.63
N ASP A 155 12.00 -9.47 -1.64
CA ASP A 155 12.90 -9.21 -2.76
C ASP A 155 12.43 -9.96 -4.02
N ALA A 156 12.17 -11.26 -3.91
CA ALA A 156 11.65 -12.07 -5.02
C ALA A 156 10.33 -11.52 -5.57
N THR A 157 9.39 -11.13 -4.68
CA THR A 157 8.07 -10.61 -5.06
C THR A 157 8.20 -9.26 -5.80
N VAL A 158 8.97 -8.34 -5.27
CA VAL A 158 9.23 -7.02 -5.88
C VAL A 158 9.91 -7.19 -7.24
N LYS A 159 10.88 -8.09 -7.33
CA LYS A 159 11.57 -8.40 -8.58
C LYS A 159 10.62 -8.99 -9.63
N ALA A 160 9.74 -9.92 -9.25
CA ALA A 160 8.73 -10.45 -10.14
C ALA A 160 7.78 -9.34 -10.65
N LEU A 161 7.27 -8.47 -9.77
CA LEU A 161 6.40 -7.36 -10.14
C LEU A 161 7.10 -6.36 -11.07
N SER A 162 8.41 -6.13 -10.92
CA SER A 162 9.16 -5.25 -11.81
C SER A 162 9.17 -5.73 -13.28
N HIS A 163 9.02 -7.03 -13.52
CA HIS A 163 8.86 -7.58 -14.88
C HIS A 163 7.52 -7.18 -15.53
N LEU A 164 6.52 -6.78 -14.75
CA LEU A 164 5.27 -6.21 -15.25
C LEU A 164 5.32 -4.67 -15.38
N GLY A 165 6.45 -4.04 -15.06
CA GLY A 165 6.65 -2.60 -15.15
C GLY A 165 6.47 -1.84 -13.83
N PHE A 166 6.18 -2.52 -12.71
CA PHE A 166 6.06 -1.83 -11.41
C PHE A 166 7.38 -1.16 -11.05
N ALA A 167 7.31 0.15 -10.78
CA ALA A 167 8.45 1.01 -10.50
C ALA A 167 9.54 1.03 -11.59
N ALA A 168 9.16 0.84 -12.85
CA ALA A 168 10.11 0.81 -13.96
C ALA A 168 10.92 2.10 -14.08
N ASP A 169 10.31 3.26 -13.85
CA ASP A 169 10.98 4.56 -13.86
C ASP A 169 12.08 4.71 -12.80
N VAL A 170 11.92 4.05 -11.64
CA VAL A 170 12.95 4.01 -10.59
C VAL A 170 14.11 3.12 -11.03
N TYR A 171 13.82 1.91 -11.56
CA TYR A 171 14.84 0.98 -12.04
C TYR A 171 15.55 1.43 -13.33
N MET A 172 14.96 2.36 -14.07
CA MET A 172 15.54 3.00 -15.25
C MET A 172 16.25 4.32 -14.91
N ASP A 173 16.44 4.63 -13.62
CA ASP A 173 17.08 5.85 -13.12
C ASP A 173 16.45 7.17 -13.60
N MET A 174 15.18 7.15 -14.03
CA MET A 174 14.49 8.35 -14.53
C MET A 174 14.29 9.40 -13.44
N HIS A 175 14.32 9.00 -12.17
CA HIS A 175 14.22 9.92 -11.03
C HIS A 175 15.47 10.80 -10.83
N ASN A 176 16.56 10.56 -11.56
CA ASN A 176 17.72 11.45 -11.62
C ASN A 176 17.44 12.69 -12.50
N ASP A 177 16.41 12.67 -13.36
CA ASP A 177 15.98 13.82 -14.13
C ASP A 177 15.04 14.70 -13.28
N SER A 178 15.48 15.93 -13.00
CA SER A 178 14.72 16.90 -12.22
C SER A 178 13.43 17.35 -12.91
N ALA A 179 13.41 17.40 -14.25
CA ALA A 179 12.22 17.77 -15.01
C ALA A 179 11.16 16.66 -14.92
N TYR A 180 11.57 15.41 -15.08
CA TYR A 180 10.69 14.23 -14.89
C TYR A 180 10.11 14.18 -13.48
N THR A 181 10.94 14.37 -12.47
CA THR A 181 10.51 14.36 -11.06
C THR A 181 9.55 15.50 -10.73
N ALA A 182 9.75 16.71 -11.30
CA ALA A 182 8.85 17.85 -11.15
C ALA A 182 7.48 17.58 -11.79
N GLU A 183 7.46 16.97 -12.99
CA GLU A 183 6.23 16.54 -13.66
C GLU A 183 5.45 15.54 -12.80
N LEU A 184 6.11 14.49 -12.29
CA LEU A 184 5.50 13.49 -11.42
C LEU A 184 4.91 14.09 -10.14
N ASN A 185 5.64 14.99 -9.48
CA ASN A 185 5.16 15.68 -8.27
C ASN A 185 3.87 16.45 -8.55
N THR A 186 3.78 17.11 -9.70
CA THR A 186 2.57 17.83 -10.12
C THR A 186 1.42 16.87 -10.38
N GLU A 187 1.65 15.80 -11.14
CA GLU A 187 0.65 14.79 -11.46
C GLU A 187 0.06 14.15 -10.19
N TYR A 188 0.92 13.68 -9.30
CA TYR A 188 0.47 13.04 -8.05
C TYR A 188 -0.17 14.02 -7.06
N SER A 189 0.22 15.30 -7.07
CA SER A 189 -0.46 16.33 -6.27
C SER A 189 -1.88 16.58 -6.76
N ILE A 190 -2.10 16.64 -8.07
CA ILE A 190 -3.43 16.77 -8.67
C ILE A 190 -4.29 15.54 -8.34
N LYS A 191 -3.74 14.32 -8.51
CA LYS A 191 -4.44 13.08 -8.19
C LYS A 191 -4.89 13.06 -6.73
N LYS A 192 -3.99 13.33 -5.78
CA LYS A 192 -4.29 13.36 -4.34
C LYS A 192 -5.33 14.44 -3.97
N ALA A 193 -5.32 15.57 -4.65
CA ALA A 193 -6.34 16.60 -4.44
C ALA A 193 -7.71 16.16 -4.94
N SER A 194 -7.78 15.51 -6.11
CA SER A 194 -9.01 14.95 -6.66
C SER A 194 -9.60 13.85 -5.76
N GLU A 195 -8.79 12.88 -5.36
CA GLU A 195 -9.21 11.79 -4.46
C GLU A 195 -9.80 12.32 -3.13
N LYS A 196 -9.21 13.38 -2.56
CA LYS A 196 -9.75 14.02 -1.35
C LYS A 196 -11.08 14.72 -1.59
N ALA A 197 -11.27 15.34 -2.74
CA ALA A 197 -12.52 16.00 -3.10
C ALA A 197 -13.64 14.97 -3.35
N GLU A 198 -13.35 13.89 -4.06
CA GLU A 198 -14.27 12.78 -4.27
C GLU A 198 -14.67 12.10 -2.95
N ASP A 199 -13.71 11.84 -2.07
CA ASP A 199 -13.97 11.29 -0.74
C ASP A 199 -14.86 12.20 0.11
N ALA A 200 -14.64 13.52 0.07
CA ALA A 200 -15.46 14.49 0.78
C ALA A 200 -16.92 14.50 0.24
N THR A 201 -17.08 14.40 -1.09
CA THR A 201 -18.40 14.34 -1.71
C THR A 201 -19.14 13.06 -1.31
N ARG A 202 -18.48 11.91 -1.41
CA ARG A 202 -19.04 10.62 -1.00
C ARG A 202 -19.50 10.62 0.46
N LEU A 203 -18.70 11.12 1.38
CA LEU A 203 -19.04 11.21 2.81
C LEU A 203 -20.26 12.10 3.06
N ARG A 204 -20.45 13.17 2.27
CA ARG A 204 -21.64 14.03 2.34
C ARG A 204 -22.89 13.31 1.86
N GLU A 205 -22.80 12.58 0.76
CA GLU A 205 -23.90 11.79 0.20
C GLU A 205 -24.33 10.67 1.17
N GLU A 206 -23.36 9.92 1.73
CA GLU A 206 -23.62 8.89 2.73
C GLU A 206 -24.32 9.44 3.97
N LEU A 207 -23.90 10.63 4.45
CA LEU A 207 -24.56 11.30 5.58
C LEU A 207 -25.98 11.73 5.25
N ASP A 208 -26.23 12.27 4.05
CA ASP A 208 -27.55 12.70 3.61
C ASP A 208 -28.54 11.53 3.47
N GLU A 209 -28.09 10.40 2.93
CA GLU A 209 -28.90 9.17 2.88
C GLU A 209 -29.25 8.71 4.29
N ARG A 210 -28.29 8.73 5.22
CA ARG A 210 -28.49 8.38 6.62
C ARG A 210 -29.47 9.32 7.31
N LEU A 211 -29.37 10.63 7.12
CA LEU A 211 -30.30 11.62 7.65
C LEU A 211 -31.73 11.39 7.16
N SER A 212 -31.87 11.04 5.88
CA SER A 212 -33.15 10.70 5.28
C SER A 212 -33.76 9.41 5.85
N GLY A 213 -32.93 8.40 6.09
CA GLY A 213 -33.33 7.15 6.76
C GLY A 213 -33.77 7.40 8.21
N VAL A 214 -33.00 8.19 8.96
CA VAL A 214 -33.33 8.55 10.35
C VAL A 214 -34.63 9.36 10.45
N ALA A 215 -34.90 10.27 9.52
CA ALA A 215 -36.15 11.00 9.48
C ALA A 215 -37.39 10.07 9.40
N LYS A 216 -37.29 9.02 8.56
CA LYS A 216 -38.34 7.98 8.44
C LYS A 216 -38.48 7.16 9.73
N THR A 217 -37.33 6.77 10.35
CA THR A 217 -37.33 6.02 11.61
C THR A 217 -37.94 6.84 12.74
N LEU A 218 -37.59 8.13 12.88
CA LEU A 218 -38.22 9.02 13.86
C LEU A 218 -39.72 9.14 13.69
N ALA A 219 -40.18 9.31 12.46
CA ALA A 219 -41.61 9.40 12.16
C ALA A 219 -42.36 8.10 12.48
N ALA A 220 -41.74 6.94 12.35
CA ALA A 220 -42.31 5.62 12.61
C ALA A 220 -42.12 5.11 14.05
N ALA A 221 -41.27 5.74 14.88
CA ALA A 221 -40.96 5.28 16.23
C ALA A 221 -42.23 5.16 17.11
N VAL A 222 -42.31 4.09 17.89
CA VAL A 222 -43.52 3.74 18.66
C VAL A 222 -43.43 4.15 20.15
N THR A 223 -42.27 4.54 20.62
CA THR A 223 -42.06 4.99 22.02
C THR A 223 -41.28 6.30 22.11
N PRO A 224 -41.57 7.16 23.12
CA PRO A 224 -40.80 8.39 23.36
C PRO A 224 -39.32 8.12 23.59
N ASN A 225 -38.98 7.00 24.22
CA ASN A 225 -37.58 6.62 24.47
C ASN A 225 -36.82 6.33 23.16
N GLU A 226 -37.44 5.61 22.25
CA GLU A 226 -36.91 5.33 20.92
C GLU A 226 -36.66 6.63 20.13
N VAL A 227 -37.63 7.53 20.08
CA VAL A 227 -37.51 8.85 19.45
C VAL A 227 -36.31 9.61 19.99
N ASN A 228 -36.17 9.70 21.32
CA ASN A 228 -35.07 10.42 21.93
C ASN A 228 -33.71 9.78 21.70
N LYS A 229 -33.62 8.45 21.72
CA LYS A 229 -32.40 7.70 21.49
C LYS A 229 -31.91 7.86 20.04
N VAL A 230 -32.80 7.66 19.06
CA VAL A 230 -32.47 7.79 17.62
C VAL A 230 -32.04 9.22 17.30
N TYR A 231 -32.79 10.22 17.76
CA TYR A 231 -32.42 11.62 17.55
C TYR A 231 -31.08 11.97 18.22
N GLY A 232 -30.85 11.52 19.46
CA GLY A 232 -29.62 11.81 20.20
C GLY A 232 -28.37 11.27 19.54
N LEU A 233 -28.44 10.13 18.88
CA LEU A 233 -27.32 9.55 18.15
C LEU A 233 -27.00 10.36 16.89
N ILE A 234 -27.98 10.62 16.05
CA ILE A 234 -27.75 11.34 14.79
C ILE A 234 -27.38 12.82 15.03
N ALA A 235 -27.92 13.46 16.07
CA ALA A 235 -27.59 14.84 16.39
C ALA A 235 -26.11 15.00 16.76
N ARG A 236 -25.53 14.06 17.51
CA ARG A 236 -24.10 14.06 17.83
C ARG A 236 -23.24 13.88 16.58
N GLU A 237 -23.62 12.96 15.69
CA GLU A 237 -22.89 12.71 14.43
C GLU A 237 -22.91 13.96 13.54
N VAL A 238 -24.07 14.56 13.33
CA VAL A 238 -24.21 15.80 12.53
C VAL A 238 -23.39 16.94 13.13
N GLU A 239 -23.35 17.06 14.44
CA GLU A 239 -22.55 18.09 15.11
C GLU A 239 -21.04 17.90 14.92
N VAL A 240 -20.55 16.66 14.86
CA VAL A 240 -19.15 16.36 14.51
C VAL A 240 -18.83 16.84 13.09
N HIS A 241 -19.69 16.51 12.12
CA HIS A 241 -19.52 16.95 10.74
C HIS A 241 -19.61 18.48 10.59
N ARG A 242 -20.52 19.12 11.32
CA ARG A 242 -20.67 20.58 11.34
C ARG A 242 -19.41 21.29 11.86
N LYS A 243 -18.86 20.84 12.98
CA LYS A 243 -17.61 21.37 13.54
C LYS A 243 -16.42 21.14 12.59
N ALA A 244 -16.35 19.99 11.93
CA ALA A 244 -15.32 19.72 10.93
C ALA A 244 -15.43 20.64 9.72
N ALA A 245 -16.64 20.96 9.24
CA ALA A 245 -16.89 21.92 8.17
C ALA A 245 -16.46 23.33 8.61
N GLU A 246 -16.84 23.76 9.81
CA GLU A 246 -16.46 25.08 10.36
C GLU A 246 -14.93 25.22 10.47
N SER A 247 -14.23 24.21 10.97
CA SER A 247 -12.77 24.22 11.09
C SER A 247 -12.05 24.31 9.74
N LYS A 248 -12.69 23.86 8.67
CA LYS A 248 -12.20 23.95 7.27
C LYS A 248 -12.67 25.22 6.56
N GLY A 249 -13.46 26.08 7.21
CA GLY A 249 -14.02 27.30 6.62
C GLY A 249 -15.19 27.05 5.67
N ASP A 250 -15.74 25.84 5.60
CA ASP A 250 -16.89 25.47 4.75
C ASP A 250 -18.20 25.89 5.43
N LYS A 251 -18.48 27.19 5.40
CA LYS A 251 -19.67 27.78 6.01
C LYS A 251 -20.96 27.32 5.37
N GLU A 252 -20.96 27.04 4.08
CA GLU A 252 -22.13 26.61 3.34
C GLU A 252 -22.60 25.23 3.83
N TYR A 253 -21.69 24.27 3.88
CA TYR A 253 -22.00 22.93 4.37
C TYR A 253 -22.35 22.92 5.87
N SER A 254 -21.69 23.72 6.70
CA SER A 254 -22.08 23.87 8.12
C SER A 254 -23.50 24.39 8.28
N THR A 255 -23.90 25.39 7.48
CA THR A 255 -25.26 25.94 7.48
C THR A 255 -26.28 24.91 7.00
N TYR A 256 -25.96 24.17 5.94
CA TYR A 256 -26.77 23.08 5.45
C TYR A 256 -27.05 22.02 6.53
N LEU A 257 -26.02 21.53 7.20
CA LEU A 257 -26.14 20.56 8.31
C LEU A 257 -26.99 21.09 9.46
N GLY A 258 -26.85 22.37 9.81
CA GLY A 258 -27.69 23.04 10.81
C GLY A 258 -29.17 23.07 10.42
N SER A 259 -29.48 23.26 9.14
CA SER A 259 -30.87 23.22 8.64
C SER A 259 -31.46 21.81 8.68
N ARG A 260 -30.67 20.79 8.31
CA ARG A 260 -31.06 19.38 8.39
C ARG A 260 -31.36 18.95 9.83
N LEU A 261 -30.51 19.38 10.79
CA LEU A 261 -30.70 19.07 12.20
C LEU A 261 -31.99 19.72 12.77
N ARG A 262 -32.27 20.95 12.37
CA ARG A 262 -33.55 21.60 12.72
C ARG A 262 -34.75 20.81 12.21
N ARG A 263 -34.72 20.37 10.98
CA ARG A 263 -35.82 19.57 10.43
C ARG A 263 -36.00 18.23 11.16
N LEU A 264 -34.95 17.55 11.53
CA LEU A 264 -35.01 16.34 12.34
C LEU A 264 -35.58 16.62 13.74
N ASN A 265 -35.28 17.76 14.34
CA ASN A 265 -35.85 18.16 15.63
C ASN A 265 -37.36 18.47 15.53
N GLU A 266 -37.83 19.06 14.43
CA GLU A 266 -39.23 19.24 14.17
C GLU A 266 -39.96 17.89 14.10
N ILE A 267 -39.48 16.94 13.30
CA ILE A 267 -40.02 15.58 13.18
C ILE A 267 -40.04 14.87 14.54
N LYS A 268 -38.97 15.01 15.34
CA LYS A 268 -38.90 14.50 16.70
C LYS A 268 -40.03 15.05 17.57
N THR A 269 -40.22 16.38 17.53
CA THR A 269 -41.20 17.06 18.36
C THR A 269 -42.63 16.67 17.94
N GLU A 270 -42.92 16.66 16.65
CA GLU A 270 -44.19 16.21 16.10
C GLU A 270 -44.53 14.77 16.56
N ARG A 271 -43.53 13.87 16.51
CA ARG A 271 -43.75 12.46 16.91
C ARG A 271 -43.98 12.30 18.40
N LEU A 272 -43.20 13.00 19.23
CA LEU A 272 -43.40 12.98 20.68
C LEU A 272 -44.77 13.48 21.07
N THR A 273 -45.26 14.59 20.49
CA THR A 273 -46.61 15.13 20.71
C THR A 273 -47.68 14.10 20.32
N ALA A 274 -47.54 13.44 19.15
CA ALA A 274 -48.48 12.42 18.72
C ALA A 274 -48.51 11.19 19.66
N LEU A 275 -47.38 10.77 20.17
CA LEU A 275 -47.28 9.63 21.12
C LEU A 275 -47.89 9.97 22.47
N THR A 276 -47.74 11.22 22.97
CA THR A 276 -48.37 11.68 24.22
C THR A 276 -49.88 11.75 24.07
N ALA A 277 -50.38 12.34 22.99
CA ALA A 277 -51.82 12.40 22.73
C ALA A 277 -52.47 10.99 22.60
N ALA A 278 -51.78 10.02 22.01
CA ALA A 278 -52.27 8.66 21.93
C ALA A 278 -52.32 7.95 23.29
N GLN A 279 -51.39 8.26 24.21
CA GLN A 279 -51.37 7.73 25.57
C GLN A 279 -52.52 8.31 26.41
N GLU A 280 -52.84 9.59 26.24
CA GLU A 280 -53.96 10.24 26.93
C GLU A 280 -55.35 9.73 26.48
N GLN A 281 -55.48 9.25 25.22
CA GLN A 281 -56.72 8.67 24.70
C GLN A 281 -56.93 7.22 25.14
N THR A 282 -55.89 6.55 25.65
CA THR A 282 -55.97 5.13 26.07
C THR A 282 -55.97 4.96 27.60
N ALA A 283 -55.90 6.07 28.35
CA ALA A 283 -55.97 6.12 29.81
C ALA A 283 -57.33 6.59 30.29
#